data_c8ee9b848716452292eedcd1f19e92c4
#
_entry.id   c8ee9b848716452292eedcd1f19e92c4
#
_cell.length_a   1.000
_cell.length_b   1.000
_cell.length_c   1.000
_cell.angle_alpha   90.00
_cell.angle_beta   90.00
_cell.angle_gamma   90.00
#
_symmetry.space_group_name_H-M   'P 1'
#
loop_
_entity.id
_entity.type
_entity.pdbx_description
1 polymer ?
#
loop_
_entity_poly.entity_id
_entity_poly.type
_entity_poly.pdbx_seq_one_letter_code
_entity_poly.pdbx_strand_id
1 'polypeptide(L)'
;MCAAEPANPWDEYADGWDDDLGARAYASAAYGSLVDICGERGLSLTGATVCDFGCGTGLLTERLAAVVRSIDAVDTSAAMLAVLSAKIEMHGMTNVYPSMVPPASLATHDIVVCSSVLGFVDDYAATVHGLVRLLRPPGLFVQWDWERDEDATEPHGLGRAEVNDALTGAGLDAVEVDTAFEVAVEGETMRPLMGIGQKR
;
A
#
# COMPACT_ATOMS: atom_id res chain seq x y z
N MET A 1 30.66 18.96 8.42
CA MET A 1 29.25 19.25 8.75
C MET A 1 28.42 18.48 7.72
N CYS A 2 27.84 17.36 8.11
CA CYS A 2 26.82 16.72 7.25
C CYS A 2 25.64 17.67 7.17
N ALA A 3 25.20 17.99 5.95
CA ALA A 3 23.90 18.63 5.76
C ALA A 3 22.86 17.70 6.39
N ALA A 4 21.97 18.23 7.22
CA ALA A 4 20.82 17.45 7.68
C ALA A 4 20.05 17.02 6.42
N GLU A 5 19.73 15.74 6.32
CA GLU A 5 18.81 15.27 5.27
C GLU A 5 17.50 16.07 5.39
N PRO A 6 16.89 16.45 4.24
CA PRO A 6 15.60 17.13 4.30
C PRO A 6 14.61 16.25 5.08
N ALA A 7 13.85 16.88 5.98
CA ALA A 7 12.82 16.18 6.75
C ALA A 7 11.81 15.53 5.79
N ASN A 8 11.41 14.29 6.08
CA ASN A 8 10.39 13.62 5.30
C ASN A 8 9.06 14.39 5.44
N PRO A 9 8.40 14.81 4.35
CA PRO A 9 7.17 15.62 4.43
C PRO A 9 6.03 14.91 5.19
N TRP A 10 6.06 13.59 5.29
CA TRP A 10 5.06 12.81 6.02
C TRP A 10 5.27 12.77 7.53
N ASP A 11 6.46 13.18 8.02
CA ASP A 11 6.75 13.16 9.46
C ASP A 11 5.80 14.07 10.27
N GLU A 12 5.39 15.20 9.71
CA GLU A 12 4.49 16.15 10.37
C GLU A 12 3.03 15.65 10.48
N TYR A 13 2.63 14.68 9.69
CA TYR A 13 1.30 14.09 9.71
C TYR A 13 1.17 12.88 10.64
N ALA A 14 2.27 12.33 11.15
CA ALA A 14 2.25 11.09 11.93
C ALA A 14 1.43 11.24 13.23
N ASP A 15 1.57 12.38 13.91
CA ASP A 15 0.75 12.69 15.07
C ASP A 15 -0.68 13.03 14.63
N GLY A 16 -1.64 12.23 15.05
CA GLY A 16 -3.06 12.42 14.72
C GLY A 16 -3.54 11.78 13.41
N TRP A 17 -2.67 11.15 12.63
CA TRP A 17 -3.08 10.42 11.41
C TRP A 17 -4.18 9.39 11.68
N ASP A 18 -4.07 8.69 12.80
CA ASP A 18 -5.03 7.69 13.20
C ASP A 18 -6.36 8.29 13.72
N ASP A 19 -6.43 9.57 14.01
CA ASP A 19 -7.65 10.28 14.38
C ASP A 19 -8.43 10.77 13.15
N ASP A 20 -7.78 10.78 11.97
CA ASP A 20 -8.42 11.16 10.72
C ASP A 20 -9.45 10.10 10.30
N LEU A 21 -10.71 10.51 10.20
CA LEU A 21 -11.83 9.63 9.85
C LEU A 21 -11.73 9.14 8.41
N GLY A 22 -11.20 9.95 7.50
CA GLY A 22 -10.97 9.60 6.10
C GLY A 22 -9.92 8.51 5.95
N ALA A 23 -8.75 8.69 6.60
CA ALA A 23 -7.67 7.70 6.59
C ALA A 23 -8.12 6.34 7.15
N ARG A 24 -8.87 6.35 8.27
CA ARG A 24 -9.43 5.13 8.88
C ARG A 24 -10.45 4.43 7.99
N ALA A 25 -11.36 5.20 7.40
CA ALA A 25 -12.39 4.68 6.52
C ALA A 25 -11.77 4.11 5.23
N TYR A 26 -10.79 4.82 4.65
CA TYR A 26 -10.03 4.37 3.49
C TYR A 26 -9.31 3.04 3.77
N ALA A 27 -8.53 2.96 4.85
CA ALA A 27 -7.82 1.74 5.22
C ALA A 27 -8.78 0.56 5.48
N SER A 28 -9.97 0.84 6.06
CA SER A 28 -11.01 -0.19 6.24
C SER A 28 -11.55 -0.70 4.91
N ALA A 29 -11.81 0.20 3.95
CA ALA A 29 -12.31 -0.16 2.63
C ALA A 29 -11.25 -0.88 1.79
N ALA A 30 -9.97 -0.44 1.87
CA ALA A 30 -8.86 -1.11 1.22
C ALA A 30 -8.68 -2.56 1.73
N TYR A 31 -8.82 -2.78 3.04
CA TYR A 31 -8.82 -4.13 3.60
C TYR A 31 -9.99 -4.97 3.07
N GLY A 32 -11.22 -4.42 3.03
CA GLY A 32 -12.39 -5.11 2.46
C GLY A 32 -12.17 -5.48 1.01
N SER A 33 -11.71 -4.52 0.19
CA SER A 33 -11.35 -4.73 -1.22
C SER A 33 -10.32 -5.85 -1.39
N LEU A 34 -9.27 -5.89 -0.55
CA LEU A 34 -8.27 -6.96 -0.61
C LEU A 34 -8.87 -8.34 -0.30
N VAL A 35 -9.77 -8.42 0.68
CA VAL A 35 -10.47 -9.68 1.02
C VAL A 35 -11.29 -10.18 -0.16
N ASP A 36 -12.03 -9.29 -0.81
CA ASP A 36 -12.86 -9.63 -1.98
C ASP A 36 -11.99 -10.08 -3.17
N ILE A 37 -10.93 -9.34 -3.51
CA ILE A 37 -9.98 -9.68 -4.56
C ILE A 37 -9.34 -11.05 -4.31
N CYS A 38 -8.90 -11.32 -3.09
CA CYS A 38 -8.32 -12.61 -2.74
C CYS A 38 -9.34 -13.74 -2.92
N GLY A 39 -10.59 -13.54 -2.50
CA GLY A 39 -11.68 -14.50 -2.67
C GLY A 39 -11.96 -14.80 -4.14
N GLU A 40 -12.08 -13.78 -4.98
CA GLU A 40 -12.33 -13.89 -6.42
C GLU A 40 -11.19 -14.61 -7.16
N ARG A 41 -9.95 -14.40 -6.71
CA ARG A 41 -8.75 -15.01 -7.32
C ARG A 41 -8.34 -16.34 -6.69
N GLY A 42 -9.12 -16.84 -5.74
CA GLY A 42 -8.85 -18.11 -5.05
C GLY A 42 -7.58 -18.08 -4.18
N LEU A 43 -7.20 -16.90 -3.70
CA LEU A 43 -6.07 -16.67 -2.81
C LEU A 43 -6.55 -16.57 -1.35
N SER A 44 -5.68 -16.90 -0.42
CA SER A 44 -5.99 -16.79 1.02
C SER A 44 -5.06 -15.80 1.70
N LEU A 45 -5.65 -14.87 2.43
CA LEU A 45 -4.89 -14.01 3.36
C LEU A 45 -4.33 -14.83 4.52
N THR A 46 -5.06 -15.86 4.97
CA THR A 46 -4.62 -16.68 6.10
C THR A 46 -3.30 -17.39 5.78
N GLY A 47 -2.28 -17.07 6.55
CA GLY A 47 -0.93 -17.63 6.39
C GLY A 47 -0.10 -16.99 5.27
N ALA A 48 -0.59 -15.96 4.58
CA ALA A 48 0.17 -15.21 3.59
C ALA A 48 1.31 -14.41 4.22
N THR A 49 2.38 -14.20 3.46
CA THR A 49 3.42 -13.20 3.75
C THR A 49 3.13 -11.98 2.90
N VAL A 50 3.01 -10.81 3.53
CA VAL A 50 2.60 -9.55 2.89
C VAL A 50 3.72 -8.52 2.97
N CYS A 51 3.92 -7.75 1.91
CA CYS A 51 4.63 -6.47 1.97
C CYS A 51 3.58 -5.35 1.89
N ASP A 52 3.52 -4.52 2.92
CA ASP A 52 2.69 -3.31 2.97
C ASP A 52 3.61 -2.11 2.71
N PHE A 53 3.64 -1.64 1.46
CA PHE A 53 4.50 -0.56 1.01
C PHE A 53 3.79 0.79 1.11
N GLY A 54 4.39 1.73 1.84
CA GLY A 54 3.75 2.97 2.27
C GLY A 54 2.78 2.74 3.43
N CYS A 55 3.19 1.94 4.41
CA CYS A 55 2.31 1.51 5.50
C CYS A 55 1.85 2.63 6.43
N GLY A 56 2.53 3.79 6.42
CA GLY A 56 2.25 4.92 7.30
C GLY A 56 2.26 4.50 8.77
N THR A 57 1.27 4.95 9.51
CA THR A 57 1.04 4.56 10.92
C THR A 57 0.51 3.14 11.09
N GLY A 58 0.24 2.41 10.00
CA GLY A 58 -0.17 1.02 10.02
C GLY A 58 -1.67 0.75 10.09
N LEU A 59 -2.54 1.65 9.64
CA LEU A 59 -3.99 1.45 9.67
C LEU A 59 -4.45 0.20 8.88
N LEU A 60 -3.81 -0.10 7.74
CA LEU A 60 -4.05 -1.31 6.97
C LEU A 60 -3.27 -2.49 7.58
N THR A 61 -2.01 -2.27 7.96
CA THR A 61 -1.13 -3.26 8.61
C THR A 61 -1.79 -3.92 9.80
N GLU A 62 -2.43 -3.17 10.72
CA GLU A 62 -3.10 -3.71 11.91
C GLU A 62 -4.22 -4.70 11.56
N ARG A 63 -4.99 -4.39 10.52
CA ARG A 63 -6.07 -5.28 10.03
C ARG A 63 -5.52 -6.57 9.43
N LEU A 64 -4.44 -6.44 8.67
CA LEU A 64 -3.74 -7.57 8.06
C LEU A 64 -3.07 -8.45 9.10
N ALA A 65 -2.47 -7.87 10.14
CA ALA A 65 -1.75 -8.58 11.19
C ALA A 65 -2.60 -9.64 11.90
N ALA A 66 -3.92 -9.43 11.97
CA ALA A 66 -4.85 -10.37 12.59
C ALA A 66 -5.03 -11.68 11.78
N VAL A 67 -4.68 -11.72 10.50
CA VAL A 67 -5.02 -12.84 9.61
C VAL A 67 -3.83 -13.42 8.84
N VAL A 68 -2.77 -12.63 8.60
CA VAL A 68 -1.63 -13.06 7.79
C VAL A 68 -0.53 -13.68 8.65
N ARG A 69 0.41 -14.39 8.02
CA ARG A 69 1.57 -14.98 8.71
C ARG A 69 2.56 -13.92 9.15
N SER A 70 2.90 -13.01 8.25
CA SER A 70 3.90 -11.96 8.49
C SER A 70 3.70 -10.78 7.56
N ILE A 71 4.09 -9.59 8.01
CA ILE A 71 4.04 -8.34 7.26
C ILE A 71 5.40 -7.65 7.35
N ASP A 72 6.01 -7.39 6.19
CA ASP A 72 7.05 -6.39 6.06
C ASP A 72 6.37 -5.04 5.79
N ALA A 73 6.30 -4.19 6.82
CA ALA A 73 5.64 -2.88 6.77
C ALA A 73 6.67 -1.80 6.45
N VAL A 74 6.58 -1.23 5.25
CA VAL A 74 7.61 -0.33 4.72
C VAL A 74 7.08 1.09 4.60
N ASP A 75 7.80 2.05 5.19
CA ASP A 75 7.54 3.47 5.00
C ASP A 75 8.83 4.28 5.11
N THR A 76 8.96 5.36 4.36
CA THR A 76 10.13 6.24 4.42
C THR A 76 10.10 7.25 5.57
N SER A 77 8.94 7.46 6.20
CA SER A 77 8.78 8.33 7.36
C SER A 77 9.13 7.60 8.65
N ALA A 78 10.16 8.08 9.33
CA ALA A 78 10.54 7.55 10.63
C ALA A 78 9.49 7.82 11.70
N ALA A 79 8.77 8.96 11.61
CA ALA A 79 7.70 9.31 12.53
C ALA A 79 6.49 8.39 12.37
N MET A 80 6.08 8.08 11.13
CA MET A 80 5.02 7.09 10.85
C MET A 80 5.36 5.72 11.42
N LEU A 81 6.59 5.24 11.17
CA LEU A 81 7.05 3.95 11.69
C LEU A 81 7.18 3.92 13.22
N ALA A 82 7.45 5.06 13.86
CA ALA A 82 7.45 5.14 15.32
C ALA A 82 6.04 4.93 15.89
N VAL A 83 5.00 5.51 15.27
CA VAL A 83 3.60 5.28 15.65
C VAL A 83 3.23 3.80 15.43
N LEU A 84 3.56 3.22 14.29
CA LEU A 84 3.34 1.79 14.03
C LEU A 84 4.04 0.91 15.07
N SER A 85 5.29 1.23 15.41
CA SER A 85 6.07 0.46 16.41
C SER A 85 5.41 0.49 17.78
N ALA A 86 4.91 1.65 18.20
CA ALA A 86 4.16 1.77 19.46
C ALA A 86 2.88 0.91 19.47
N LYS A 87 2.16 0.83 18.34
CA LYS A 87 0.99 -0.05 18.18
C LYS A 87 1.36 -1.53 18.20
N ILE A 88 2.48 -1.90 17.56
CA ILE A 88 3.01 -3.27 17.60
C ILE A 88 3.23 -3.72 19.06
N GLU A 89 3.86 -2.88 19.87
CA GLU A 89 4.08 -3.17 21.29
C GLU A 89 2.76 -3.22 22.08
N MET A 90 1.89 -2.24 21.87
CA MET A 90 0.61 -2.11 22.58
C MET A 90 -0.32 -3.30 22.33
N HIS A 91 -0.39 -3.76 21.07
CA HIS A 91 -1.31 -4.83 20.64
C HIS A 91 -0.63 -6.21 20.54
N GLY A 92 0.69 -6.30 20.82
CA GLY A 92 1.43 -7.56 20.77
C GLY A 92 1.48 -8.18 19.37
N MET A 93 1.63 -7.35 18.32
CA MET A 93 1.67 -7.82 16.93
C MET A 93 3.05 -8.40 16.61
N THR A 94 3.28 -9.67 16.90
CA THR A 94 4.58 -10.35 16.76
C THR A 94 4.97 -10.70 15.32
N ASN A 95 4.08 -10.47 14.36
CA ASN A 95 4.22 -10.81 12.95
C ASN A 95 4.37 -9.58 12.02
N VAL A 96 4.58 -8.38 12.58
CA VAL A 96 4.78 -7.13 11.84
C VAL A 96 6.22 -6.66 11.99
N TYR A 97 6.88 -6.36 10.88
CA TYR A 97 8.29 -5.97 10.80
C TYR A 97 8.42 -4.61 10.09
N PRO A 98 8.47 -3.49 10.85
CA PRO A 98 8.61 -2.16 10.27
C PRO A 98 10.01 -1.92 9.72
N SER A 99 10.11 -1.27 8.57
CA SER A 99 11.39 -0.94 7.91
C SER A 99 11.28 0.32 7.06
N MET A 100 12.33 1.12 6.99
CA MET A 100 12.42 2.27 6.08
C MET A 100 12.77 1.90 4.64
N VAL A 101 13.13 0.65 4.39
CA VAL A 101 13.51 0.16 3.06
C VAL A 101 12.80 -1.15 2.74
N PRO A 102 12.43 -1.39 1.48
CA PRO A 102 11.86 -2.67 1.07
C PRO A 102 12.78 -3.86 1.37
N PRO A 103 12.23 -5.07 1.57
CA PRO A 103 13.01 -6.27 1.77
C PRO A 103 13.98 -6.52 0.61
N ALA A 104 15.22 -6.90 0.94
CA ALA A 104 16.23 -7.23 -0.07
C ALA A 104 15.98 -8.61 -0.73
N SER A 105 15.25 -9.50 -0.06
CA SER A 105 14.97 -10.86 -0.53
C SER A 105 13.84 -10.85 -1.55
N LEU A 106 14.10 -11.40 -2.73
CA LEU A 106 13.14 -11.50 -3.82
C LEU A 106 12.31 -12.77 -3.71
N ALA A 107 11.11 -12.75 -4.31
CA ALA A 107 10.20 -13.89 -4.38
C ALA A 107 9.88 -14.52 -3.00
N THR A 108 9.63 -13.69 -2.02
CA THR A 108 9.34 -14.12 -0.63
C THR A 108 7.92 -13.81 -0.17
N HIS A 109 7.21 -12.95 -0.89
CA HIS A 109 5.87 -12.49 -0.53
C HIS A 109 4.79 -13.12 -1.39
N ASP A 110 3.65 -13.41 -0.78
CA ASP A 110 2.43 -13.86 -1.47
C ASP A 110 1.66 -12.65 -2.03
N ILE A 111 1.69 -11.55 -1.28
CA ILE A 111 0.92 -10.35 -1.59
C ILE A 111 1.80 -9.12 -1.36
N VAL A 112 1.72 -8.17 -2.28
CA VAL A 112 2.22 -6.80 -2.10
C VAL A 112 1.03 -5.86 -2.18
N VAL A 113 0.87 -5.02 -1.17
CA VAL A 113 -0.15 -3.97 -1.13
C VAL A 113 0.50 -2.59 -1.07
N CYS A 114 -0.10 -1.63 -1.78
CA CYS A 114 0.30 -0.23 -1.79
C CYS A 114 -0.97 0.61 -1.62
N SER A 115 -1.10 1.32 -0.51
CA SER A 115 -2.32 2.05 -0.17
C SER A 115 -2.03 3.54 -0.07
N SER A 116 -2.45 4.31 -1.09
CA SER A 116 -2.26 5.78 -1.19
C SER A 116 -0.79 6.21 -1.07
N VAL A 117 0.09 5.57 -1.82
CA VAL A 117 1.54 5.82 -1.74
C VAL A 117 2.23 5.97 -3.10
N LEU A 118 1.79 5.23 -4.12
CA LEU A 118 2.53 5.17 -5.39
C LEU A 118 2.39 6.45 -6.23
N GLY A 119 1.37 7.26 -5.98
CA GLY A 119 1.25 8.60 -6.57
C GLY A 119 2.28 9.61 -6.06
N PHE A 120 3.06 9.25 -5.02
CA PHE A 120 4.06 10.13 -4.38
C PHE A 120 5.51 9.67 -4.60
N VAL A 121 5.74 8.57 -5.32
CA VAL A 121 7.10 8.10 -5.60
C VAL A 121 7.68 8.81 -6.84
N ASP A 122 9.00 9.01 -6.87
CA ASP A 122 9.70 9.72 -7.95
C ASP A 122 9.61 8.99 -9.31
N ASP A 123 9.67 7.66 -9.29
CA ASP A 123 9.58 6.80 -10.49
C ASP A 123 8.60 5.67 -10.22
N TYR A 124 7.36 5.89 -10.63
CA TYR A 124 6.27 4.94 -10.42
C TYR A 124 6.54 3.58 -11.05
N ALA A 125 6.93 3.55 -12.33
CA ALA A 125 7.14 2.30 -13.05
C ALA A 125 8.31 1.49 -12.48
N ALA A 126 9.42 2.14 -12.14
CA ALA A 126 10.57 1.48 -11.52
C ALA A 126 10.22 0.95 -10.11
N THR A 127 9.45 1.71 -9.33
CA THR A 127 8.98 1.29 -8.01
C THR A 127 8.10 0.05 -8.11
N VAL A 128 7.08 0.06 -8.98
CA VAL A 128 6.21 -1.10 -9.24
C VAL A 128 7.04 -2.31 -9.66
N HIS A 129 7.97 -2.14 -10.60
CA HIS A 129 8.84 -3.24 -11.05
C HIS A 129 9.66 -3.82 -9.89
N GLY A 130 10.20 -2.98 -9.02
CA GLY A 130 10.94 -3.38 -7.80
C GLY A 130 10.06 -4.19 -6.85
N LEU A 131 8.85 -3.72 -6.58
CA LEU A 131 7.90 -4.36 -5.68
C LEU A 131 7.38 -5.70 -6.22
N VAL A 132 7.07 -5.80 -7.51
CA VAL A 132 6.64 -7.06 -8.16
C VAL A 132 7.71 -8.16 -8.05
N ARG A 133 8.99 -7.81 -7.97
CA ARG A 133 10.07 -8.79 -7.75
C ARG A 133 10.03 -9.45 -6.37
N LEU A 134 9.40 -8.79 -5.36
CA LEU A 134 9.20 -9.37 -4.03
C LEU A 134 8.21 -10.54 -4.07
N LEU A 135 7.28 -10.54 -5.01
CA LEU A 135 6.26 -11.58 -5.14
C LEU A 135 6.87 -12.92 -5.58
N ARG A 136 6.45 -14.00 -4.94
CA ARG A 136 6.64 -15.38 -5.41
C ARG A 136 5.40 -15.84 -6.20
N PRO A 137 5.54 -16.65 -7.24
CA PRO A 137 4.39 -17.25 -7.91
C PRO A 137 3.69 -18.32 -7.03
N PRO A 138 2.33 -18.36 -7.03
CA PRO A 138 1.44 -17.33 -7.50
C PRO A 138 1.37 -16.19 -6.50
N GLY A 139 1.53 -14.95 -6.95
CA GLY A 139 1.54 -13.78 -6.08
C GLY A 139 0.62 -12.68 -6.57
N LEU A 140 0.11 -11.88 -5.66
CA LEU A 140 -0.84 -10.80 -5.93
C LEU A 140 -0.22 -9.44 -5.65
N PHE A 141 -0.29 -8.54 -6.61
CA PHE A 141 -0.01 -7.13 -6.44
C PHE A 141 -1.33 -6.35 -6.42
N VAL A 142 -1.51 -5.49 -5.44
CA VAL A 142 -2.67 -4.60 -5.35
C VAL A 142 -2.22 -3.21 -4.95
N GLN A 143 -2.70 -2.20 -5.67
CA GLN A 143 -2.57 -0.81 -5.27
C GLN A 143 -3.93 -0.12 -5.25
N TRP A 144 -4.08 0.84 -4.34
CA TRP A 144 -5.17 1.82 -4.32
C TRP A 144 -4.54 3.19 -4.20
N ASP A 145 -4.81 4.06 -5.19
CA ASP A 145 -4.23 5.38 -5.25
C ASP A 145 -5.26 6.39 -5.78
N TRP A 146 -4.89 7.66 -5.86
CA TRP A 146 -5.76 8.68 -6.40
C TRP A 146 -5.70 8.68 -7.93
N GLU A 147 -6.87 8.67 -8.59
CA GLU A 147 -6.94 8.85 -10.04
C GLU A 147 -6.59 10.29 -10.39
N ARG A 148 -5.73 10.47 -11.38
CA ARG A 148 -5.33 11.79 -11.85
C ARG A 148 -6.50 12.51 -12.50
N ASP A 149 -6.78 13.73 -12.03
CA ASP A 149 -7.66 14.66 -12.71
C ASP A 149 -6.84 15.43 -13.74
N GLU A 150 -6.98 15.06 -15.00
CA GLU A 150 -6.23 15.67 -16.11
C GLU A 150 -6.68 17.13 -16.39
N ASP A 151 -7.86 17.53 -15.90
CA ASP A 151 -8.38 18.88 -16.02
C ASP A 151 -7.94 19.81 -14.86
N ALA A 152 -7.29 19.26 -13.82
CA ALA A 152 -6.78 20.04 -12.70
C ALA A 152 -5.60 20.92 -13.11
N THR A 153 -5.47 22.08 -12.46
CA THR A 153 -4.35 23.03 -12.69
C THR A 153 -3.00 22.39 -12.36
N GLU A 154 -2.97 21.54 -11.35
CA GLU A 154 -1.81 20.74 -10.93
C GLU A 154 -2.28 19.30 -10.80
N PRO A 155 -2.17 18.49 -11.89
CA PRO A 155 -2.63 17.11 -11.87
C PRO A 155 -1.81 16.26 -10.89
N HIS A 156 -2.49 15.66 -9.91
CA HIS A 156 -1.91 14.73 -8.96
C HIS A 156 -2.54 13.34 -9.15
N GLY A 157 -1.83 12.30 -8.70
CA GLY A 157 -2.30 10.92 -8.80
C GLY A 157 -1.84 10.21 -10.08
N LEU A 158 -2.47 9.09 -10.39
CA LEU A 158 -2.06 8.16 -11.44
C LEU A 158 -3.14 8.04 -12.51
N GLY A 159 -2.72 7.98 -13.78
CA GLY A 159 -3.61 7.70 -14.90
C GLY A 159 -3.86 6.20 -15.06
N ARG A 160 -5.08 5.81 -15.51
CA ARG A 160 -5.44 4.39 -15.72
C ARG A 160 -4.50 3.67 -16.69
N ALA A 161 -4.14 4.33 -17.80
CA ALA A 161 -3.21 3.76 -18.78
C ALA A 161 -1.82 3.58 -18.19
N GLU A 162 -1.33 4.56 -17.42
CA GLU A 162 -0.05 4.51 -16.73
C GLU A 162 0.02 3.32 -15.75
N VAL A 163 -1.04 3.11 -14.97
CA VAL A 163 -1.13 1.98 -14.04
C VAL A 163 -1.12 0.65 -14.81
N ASN A 164 -1.93 0.54 -15.86
CA ASN A 164 -1.99 -0.67 -16.67
C ASN A 164 -0.63 -1.01 -17.30
N ASP A 165 0.04 -0.02 -17.87
CA ASP A 165 1.31 -0.20 -18.57
C ASP A 165 2.43 -0.58 -17.59
N ALA A 166 2.47 0.03 -16.40
CA ALA A 166 3.46 -0.29 -15.38
C ALA A 166 3.28 -1.72 -14.82
N LEU A 167 2.04 -2.13 -14.50
CA LEU A 167 1.77 -3.47 -14.00
C LEU A 167 2.08 -4.55 -15.04
N THR A 168 1.64 -4.33 -16.29
CA THR A 168 1.93 -5.23 -17.42
C THR A 168 3.43 -5.28 -17.70
N GLY A 169 4.11 -4.12 -17.74
CA GLY A 169 5.55 -4.01 -17.95
C GLY A 169 6.38 -4.65 -16.85
N ALA A 170 5.87 -4.71 -15.63
CA ALA A 170 6.49 -5.43 -14.50
C ALA A 170 6.32 -6.96 -14.59
N GLY A 171 5.59 -7.48 -15.58
CA GLY A 171 5.39 -8.91 -15.82
C GLY A 171 4.26 -9.53 -15.01
N LEU A 172 3.24 -8.73 -14.67
CA LEU A 172 2.02 -9.25 -14.07
C LEU A 172 1.02 -9.67 -15.16
N ASP A 173 0.32 -10.74 -14.90
CA ASP A 173 -0.79 -11.25 -15.70
C ASP A 173 -2.14 -10.83 -15.08
N ALA A 174 -3.23 -10.94 -15.86
CA ALA A 174 -4.59 -10.62 -15.43
C ALA A 174 -4.67 -9.23 -14.77
N VAL A 175 -4.03 -8.25 -15.41
CA VAL A 175 -4.02 -6.86 -14.95
C VAL A 175 -5.41 -6.28 -15.12
N GLU A 176 -5.91 -5.65 -14.07
CA GLU A 176 -7.16 -4.90 -14.03
C GLU A 176 -6.91 -3.54 -13.41
N VAL A 177 -7.53 -2.50 -14.00
CA VAL A 177 -7.45 -1.12 -13.50
C VAL A 177 -8.85 -0.54 -13.47
N ASP A 178 -9.37 -0.31 -12.28
CA ASP A 178 -10.73 0.19 -12.09
C ASP A 178 -10.87 1.02 -10.81
N THR A 179 -12.03 1.62 -10.58
CA THR A 179 -12.37 2.20 -9.29
C THR A 179 -12.52 1.10 -8.25
N ALA A 180 -11.81 1.21 -7.14
CA ALA A 180 -11.75 0.16 -6.13
C ALA A 180 -13.01 0.05 -5.28
N PHE A 181 -13.34 1.16 -4.63
CA PHE A 181 -14.44 1.27 -3.68
C PHE A 181 -14.92 2.72 -3.60
N GLU A 182 -16.03 2.92 -2.95
CA GLU A 182 -16.58 4.24 -2.65
C GLU A 182 -16.74 4.37 -1.13
N VAL A 183 -16.13 5.41 -0.55
CA VAL A 183 -16.20 5.71 0.88
C VAL A 183 -16.62 7.16 1.07
N ALA A 184 -17.75 7.35 1.75
CA ALA A 184 -18.24 8.68 2.10
C ALA A 184 -17.88 9.02 3.58
N VAL A 185 -17.18 10.12 3.78
CA VAL A 185 -16.79 10.64 5.09
C VAL A 185 -17.05 12.15 5.11
N GLU A 186 -17.80 12.64 6.10
CA GLU A 186 -18.08 14.05 6.34
C GLU A 186 -18.64 14.83 5.13
N GLY A 187 -19.32 14.11 4.21
CA GLY A 187 -19.94 14.71 3.01
C GLY A 187 -19.03 14.68 1.77
N GLU A 188 -17.82 14.22 1.90
CA GLU A 188 -16.90 13.94 0.78
C GLU A 188 -16.92 12.47 0.43
N THR A 189 -16.71 12.15 -0.85
CA THR A 189 -16.67 10.76 -1.33
C THR A 189 -15.33 10.47 -1.98
N MET A 190 -14.63 9.50 -1.42
CA MET A 190 -13.36 8.98 -1.95
C MET A 190 -13.63 7.82 -2.92
N ARG A 191 -13.00 7.86 -4.09
CA ARG A 191 -13.07 6.81 -5.13
C ARG A 191 -11.67 6.53 -5.65
N PRO A 192 -10.86 5.73 -4.93
CA PRO A 192 -9.50 5.46 -5.38
C PRO A 192 -9.47 4.60 -6.65
N LEU A 193 -8.47 4.86 -7.48
CA LEU A 193 -8.08 4.02 -8.58
C LEU A 193 -7.37 2.78 -8.04
N MET A 194 -7.84 1.61 -8.43
CA MET A 194 -7.19 0.34 -8.12
C MET A 194 -6.42 -0.18 -9.32
N GLY A 195 -5.24 -0.69 -9.08
CA GLY A 195 -4.49 -1.52 -10.01
C GLY A 195 -4.19 -2.86 -9.36
N ILE A 196 -4.55 -3.95 -10.02
CA ILE A 196 -4.25 -5.31 -9.57
C ILE A 196 -3.59 -6.13 -10.68
N GLY A 197 -2.76 -7.07 -10.29
CA GLY A 197 -2.16 -8.03 -11.21
C GLY A 197 -1.60 -9.24 -10.47
N GLN A 198 -1.45 -10.35 -11.18
CA GLN A 198 -1.01 -11.62 -10.62
C GLN A 198 0.31 -12.04 -11.24
N LYS A 199 1.28 -12.40 -10.41
CA LYS A 199 2.53 -13.03 -10.82
C LYS A 199 2.33 -14.54 -10.92
N ARG A 200 2.63 -15.11 -12.09
CA ARG A 200 2.55 -16.54 -12.37
C ARG A 200 3.90 -17.21 -12.45
#